data_b9e47280f8a245eedac6621bb1962ee0
#
_entry.id   b9e47280f8a245eedac6621bb1962ee0
#
_cell.length_a   1.000
_cell.length_b   1.000
_cell.length_c   1.000
_cell.angle_alpha   90.00
_cell.angle_beta   90.00
_cell.angle_gamma   90.00
#
_symmetry.space_group_name_H-M   'P 1'
#
loop_
_entity.id
_entity.type
_entity.pdbx_description
1 polymer ?
#
loop_
_entity_poly.entity_id
_entity_poly.type
_entity_poly.pdbx_seq_one_letter_code
_entity_poly.pdbx_strand_id
1 'polypeptide(L)'
;MSGTTLPGDPPGGRRAVAMWSIGVSVYFVAVIFRTSLGVAGLDAVERFHVGASALSTFSILQLLVYAGMQIPVGLLVDRLGTKKVLSLGAVLFTLGQLGFAFSPSYGMALASRALLGCGDALTFISVLRLGTRWFPVRRGPLVAQLAGLVGMAGNLVSTLVIARLLHGIGWTAAFAGSALAGAVVLVLTLLFLKDHPEGHEPAPSAHQGAVYVRRQIAAAWREPGTRLGMWVHFTTQFPAMVFLLLWGLPFLVQAQGLSRATAGELLTLVVLSNMVIGLVYGQVVARHHAARLPLALGTVAATALVWAVTLAYPAEHAPMWLLAVLCVVLGACGPASMLGFDFARPANPPERQGTASGITNMGGFVASMTTLFAVGVLLDATGDDYTVAFSAVFVLQALGVSQILRLRGRAARRERERLVASRVETVHVPA
;
A
#
# COMPACT_ATOMS: atom_id res chain seq x y z
N MET A 1 -19.36 -18.40 22.36
CA MET A 1 -20.30 -18.29 21.24
C MET A 1 -19.83 -19.22 20.13
N SER A 2 -20.38 -20.43 20.10
CA SER A 2 -20.16 -21.43 19.04
C SER A 2 -20.94 -20.99 17.80
N GLY A 3 -20.25 -20.32 16.88
CA GLY A 3 -20.86 -19.92 15.62
C GLY A 3 -20.98 -21.11 14.69
N THR A 4 -22.20 -21.44 14.29
CA THR A 4 -22.52 -22.39 13.23
C THR A 4 -21.76 -22.04 11.96
N THR A 5 -20.81 -22.92 11.56
CA THR A 5 -20.15 -22.87 10.25
C THR A 5 -21.17 -23.24 9.18
N LEU A 6 -21.17 -22.53 8.06
CA LEU A 6 -22.01 -22.89 6.92
C LEU A 6 -21.50 -24.21 6.28
N PRO A 7 -22.37 -25.06 5.72
CA PRO A 7 -21.94 -26.23 4.97
C PRO A 7 -20.95 -25.82 3.87
N GLY A 8 -19.74 -26.39 3.88
CA GLY A 8 -18.67 -26.06 2.92
C GLY A 8 -17.70 -24.98 3.34
N ASP A 9 -17.89 -24.30 4.50
CA ASP A 9 -16.93 -23.35 5.04
C ASP A 9 -15.61 -24.06 5.47
N PRO A 10 -14.43 -23.44 5.24
CA PRO A 10 -13.17 -23.97 5.73
C PRO A 10 -13.18 -24.06 7.26
N PRO A 11 -12.52 -25.10 7.84
CA PRO A 11 -12.63 -25.38 9.28
C PRO A 11 -12.02 -24.31 10.21
N GLY A 12 -11.12 -23.48 9.70
CA GLY A 12 -10.41 -22.53 10.56
C GLY A 12 -9.52 -23.22 11.60
N GLY A 13 -9.38 -22.59 12.76
CA GLY A 13 -8.65 -23.17 13.90
C GLY A 13 -7.12 -22.97 13.85
N ARG A 14 -6.39 -23.70 14.72
CA ARG A 14 -4.93 -23.54 14.88
C ARG A 14 -4.13 -23.81 13.60
N ARG A 15 -4.55 -24.79 12.81
CA ARG A 15 -3.88 -25.13 11.54
C ARG A 15 -4.04 -24.02 10.51
N ALA A 16 -5.23 -23.40 10.42
CA ALA A 16 -5.49 -22.25 9.58
C ALA A 16 -4.61 -21.06 9.97
N VAL A 17 -4.51 -20.77 11.28
CA VAL A 17 -3.63 -19.71 11.80
C VAL A 17 -2.17 -20.00 11.42
N ALA A 18 -1.67 -21.21 11.60
CA ALA A 18 -0.30 -21.57 11.27
C ALA A 18 -0.01 -21.39 9.76
N MET A 19 -0.88 -21.88 8.88
CA MET A 19 -0.71 -21.73 7.42
C MET A 19 -0.75 -20.26 6.99
N TRP A 20 -1.70 -19.51 7.53
CA TRP A 20 -1.81 -18.09 7.25
C TRP A 20 -0.64 -17.28 7.80
N SER A 21 -0.13 -17.61 8.99
CA SER A 21 1.05 -16.98 9.59
C SER A 21 2.30 -17.17 8.73
N ILE A 22 2.50 -18.35 8.14
CA ILE A 22 3.59 -18.58 7.17
C ILE A 22 3.39 -17.67 5.94
N GLY A 23 2.20 -17.64 5.36
CA GLY A 23 1.94 -16.78 4.20
C GLY A 23 2.13 -15.30 4.49
N VAL A 24 1.61 -14.82 5.62
CA VAL A 24 1.72 -13.40 5.99
C VAL A 24 3.14 -13.00 6.39
N SER A 25 3.98 -13.93 6.88
CA SER A 25 5.41 -13.64 7.12
C SER A 25 6.19 -13.39 5.83
N VAL A 26 5.81 -14.04 4.72
CA VAL A 26 6.37 -13.73 3.38
C VAL A 26 6.03 -12.29 2.98
N TYR A 27 4.77 -11.89 3.17
CA TYR A 27 4.34 -10.51 2.89
C TYR A 27 5.03 -9.49 3.82
N PHE A 28 5.18 -9.81 5.10
CA PHE A 28 5.90 -8.97 6.07
C PHE A 28 7.33 -8.67 5.62
N VAL A 29 8.08 -9.69 5.22
CA VAL A 29 9.46 -9.55 4.73
C VAL A 29 9.48 -8.76 3.42
N ALA A 30 8.54 -9.01 2.51
CA ALA A 30 8.43 -8.25 1.26
C ALA A 30 8.21 -6.75 1.52
N VAL A 31 7.36 -6.39 2.51
CA VAL A 31 7.15 -4.98 2.91
C VAL A 31 8.43 -4.37 3.48
N ILE A 32 9.17 -5.09 4.35
CA ILE A 32 10.46 -4.61 4.87
C ILE A 32 11.41 -4.27 3.70
N PHE A 33 11.52 -5.15 2.72
CA PHE A 33 12.42 -4.92 1.57
C PHE A 33 11.93 -3.78 0.68
N ARG A 34 10.62 -3.70 0.43
CA ARG A 34 10.02 -2.61 -0.35
C ARG A 34 10.36 -1.24 0.23
N THR A 35 10.23 -1.09 1.54
CA THR A 35 10.35 0.21 2.21
C THR A 35 11.76 0.53 2.71
N SER A 36 12.70 -0.40 2.55
CA SER A 36 14.10 -0.24 2.99
C SER A 36 14.81 0.96 2.34
N LEU A 37 14.44 1.33 1.12
CA LEU A 37 15.01 2.49 0.43
C LEU A 37 14.62 3.81 1.11
N GLY A 38 13.48 3.87 1.78
CA GLY A 38 13.02 5.06 2.50
C GLY A 38 14.01 5.54 3.59
N VAL A 39 14.77 4.61 4.17
CA VAL A 39 15.82 4.92 5.16
C VAL A 39 17.23 4.87 4.57
N ALA A 40 17.42 4.29 3.39
CA ALA A 40 18.69 4.12 2.71
C ALA A 40 18.89 5.12 1.54
N GLY A 41 17.94 6.07 1.35
CA GLY A 41 17.96 6.97 0.20
C GLY A 41 19.24 7.79 0.09
N LEU A 42 19.70 8.38 1.20
CA LEU A 42 20.94 9.18 1.25
C LEU A 42 22.16 8.31 0.96
N ASP A 43 22.23 7.12 1.55
CA ASP A 43 23.32 6.18 1.29
C ASP A 43 23.32 5.68 -0.17
N ALA A 44 22.14 5.59 -0.81
CA ALA A 44 22.02 5.25 -2.23
C ALA A 44 22.55 6.36 -3.15
N VAL A 45 22.27 7.64 -2.83
CA VAL A 45 22.83 8.79 -3.55
C VAL A 45 24.36 8.76 -3.51
N GLU A 46 24.95 8.59 -2.33
CA GLU A 46 26.41 8.52 -2.15
C GLU A 46 27.01 7.31 -2.86
N ARG A 47 26.39 6.12 -2.73
CA ARG A 47 26.90 4.86 -3.29
C ARG A 47 26.87 4.82 -4.81
N PHE A 48 25.83 5.33 -5.44
CA PHE A 48 25.62 5.24 -6.90
C PHE A 48 25.96 6.53 -7.62
N HIS A 49 26.33 7.61 -6.89
CA HIS A 49 26.64 8.94 -7.43
C HIS A 49 25.54 9.47 -8.35
N VAL A 50 24.29 9.41 -7.89
CA VAL A 50 23.10 9.77 -8.68
C VAL A 50 22.36 10.96 -8.07
N GLY A 51 21.70 11.76 -8.93
CA GLY A 51 20.82 12.84 -8.49
C GLY A 51 19.48 12.34 -7.95
N ALA A 52 18.68 13.28 -7.47
CA ALA A 52 17.39 13.02 -6.85
C ALA A 52 16.37 12.37 -7.80
N SER A 53 16.32 12.80 -9.07
CA SER A 53 15.46 12.19 -10.10
C SER A 53 15.79 10.73 -10.35
N ALA A 54 17.10 10.41 -10.45
CA ALA A 54 17.54 9.03 -10.62
C ALA A 54 17.26 8.19 -9.36
N LEU A 55 17.43 8.74 -8.15
CA LEU A 55 17.05 8.07 -6.90
C LEU A 55 15.55 7.72 -6.89
N SER A 56 14.69 8.63 -7.34
CA SER A 56 13.24 8.40 -7.37
C SER A 56 12.84 7.24 -8.27
N THR A 57 13.60 6.98 -9.35
CA THR A 57 13.29 5.89 -10.28
C THR A 57 13.37 4.50 -9.65
N PHE A 58 14.16 4.29 -8.59
CA PHE A 58 14.15 3.02 -7.85
C PHE A 58 12.76 2.71 -7.28
N SER A 59 12.14 3.68 -6.62
CA SER A 59 10.81 3.52 -6.03
C SER A 59 9.72 3.50 -7.09
N ILE A 60 9.84 4.33 -8.12
CA ILE A 60 8.88 4.39 -9.24
C ILE A 60 8.84 3.06 -9.98
N LEU A 61 10.01 2.53 -10.37
CA LEU A 61 10.08 1.26 -11.09
C LEU A 61 9.52 0.12 -10.26
N GLN A 62 9.86 0.06 -8.99
CA GLN A 62 9.32 -0.95 -8.07
C GLN A 62 7.79 -0.86 -7.95
N LEU A 63 7.23 0.34 -7.79
CA LEU A 63 5.79 0.56 -7.70
C LEU A 63 5.08 0.28 -9.03
N LEU A 64 5.70 0.64 -10.16
CA LEU A 64 5.18 0.38 -11.50
C LEU A 64 5.05 -1.12 -11.75
N VAL A 65 6.11 -1.87 -11.45
CA VAL A 65 6.12 -3.34 -11.54
C VAL A 65 5.08 -3.93 -10.60
N TYR A 66 5.04 -3.49 -9.36
CA TYR A 66 4.04 -3.93 -8.38
C TYR A 66 2.62 -3.69 -8.89
N ALA A 67 2.30 -2.49 -9.35
CA ALA A 67 0.98 -2.14 -9.87
C ALA A 67 0.62 -2.94 -11.14
N GLY A 68 1.57 -3.09 -12.07
CA GLY A 68 1.38 -3.84 -13.31
C GLY A 68 1.16 -5.33 -13.08
N MET A 69 1.76 -5.88 -12.03
CA MET A 69 1.62 -7.30 -11.66
C MET A 69 0.32 -7.64 -10.93
N GLN A 70 -0.47 -6.68 -10.45
CA GLN A 70 -1.68 -6.95 -9.65
C GLN A 70 -2.69 -7.87 -10.37
N ILE A 71 -2.93 -7.65 -11.66
CA ILE A 71 -3.84 -8.50 -12.47
C ILE A 71 -3.19 -9.86 -12.80
N PRO A 72 -1.95 -9.93 -13.34
CA PRO A 72 -1.25 -11.21 -13.55
C PRO A 72 -1.17 -12.09 -12.32
N VAL A 73 -0.92 -11.53 -11.14
CA VAL A 73 -0.80 -12.27 -9.88
C VAL A 73 -2.09 -12.99 -9.51
N GLY A 74 -3.25 -12.33 -9.66
CA GLY A 74 -4.54 -12.97 -9.42
C GLY A 74 -4.71 -14.25 -10.28
N LEU A 75 -4.37 -14.16 -11.57
CA LEU A 75 -4.42 -15.29 -12.49
C LEU A 75 -3.39 -16.39 -12.15
N LEU A 76 -2.18 -16.01 -11.73
CA LEU A 76 -1.15 -16.94 -11.31
C LEU A 76 -1.55 -17.72 -10.06
N VAL A 77 -2.11 -17.04 -9.05
CA VAL A 77 -2.59 -17.69 -7.81
C VAL A 77 -3.72 -18.69 -8.11
N ASP A 78 -4.63 -18.33 -9.03
CA ASP A 78 -5.73 -19.21 -9.41
C ASP A 78 -5.26 -20.47 -10.18
N ARG A 79 -4.16 -20.35 -10.96
CA ARG A 79 -3.61 -21.46 -11.76
C ARG A 79 -2.61 -22.32 -11.01
N LEU A 80 -1.68 -21.70 -10.30
CA LEU A 80 -0.53 -22.37 -9.71
C LEU A 80 -0.72 -22.71 -8.22
N GLY A 81 -1.71 -22.10 -7.58
CA GLY A 81 -1.91 -22.15 -6.14
C GLY A 81 -1.06 -21.14 -5.37
N THR A 82 -1.46 -20.88 -4.14
CA THR A 82 -0.85 -19.84 -3.28
C THR A 82 0.58 -20.19 -2.88
N LYS A 83 0.85 -21.46 -2.56
CA LYS A 83 2.19 -21.93 -2.16
C LYS A 83 3.24 -21.64 -3.22
N LYS A 84 2.99 -22.03 -4.47
CA LYS A 84 3.95 -21.85 -5.56
C LYS A 84 4.18 -20.35 -5.85
N VAL A 85 3.11 -19.55 -5.82
CA VAL A 85 3.19 -18.11 -6.09
C VAL A 85 3.93 -17.38 -4.98
N LEU A 86 3.67 -17.69 -3.69
CA LEU A 86 4.41 -17.13 -2.57
C LEU A 86 5.89 -17.56 -2.59
N SER A 87 6.18 -18.84 -2.92
CA SER A 87 7.56 -19.31 -3.04
C SER A 87 8.31 -18.58 -4.15
N LEU A 88 7.69 -18.40 -5.32
CA LEU A 88 8.26 -17.63 -6.42
C LEU A 88 8.50 -16.17 -5.98
N GLY A 89 7.53 -15.55 -5.32
CA GLY A 89 7.66 -14.21 -4.75
C GLY A 89 8.85 -14.10 -3.80
N ALA A 90 8.98 -15.07 -2.88
CA ALA A 90 10.10 -15.11 -1.93
C ALA A 90 11.47 -15.27 -2.61
N VAL A 91 11.57 -16.08 -3.65
CA VAL A 91 12.80 -16.21 -4.47
C VAL A 91 13.12 -14.87 -5.12
N LEU A 92 12.16 -14.27 -5.84
CA LEU A 92 12.38 -13.04 -6.61
C LEU A 92 12.78 -11.87 -5.72
N PHE A 93 12.06 -11.61 -4.61
CA PHE A 93 12.41 -10.49 -3.75
C PHE A 93 13.71 -10.74 -2.97
N THR A 94 14.03 -12.00 -2.60
CA THR A 94 15.30 -12.34 -1.94
C THR A 94 16.48 -12.12 -2.89
N LEU A 95 16.39 -12.61 -4.14
CA LEU A 95 17.41 -12.37 -5.16
C LEU A 95 17.53 -10.88 -5.50
N GLY A 96 16.40 -10.15 -5.58
CA GLY A 96 16.38 -8.71 -5.76
C GLY A 96 17.08 -7.97 -4.61
N GLN A 97 16.85 -8.38 -3.37
CA GLN A 97 17.50 -7.79 -2.19
C GLN A 97 19.03 -8.07 -2.17
N LEU A 98 19.43 -9.30 -2.49
CA LEU A 98 20.85 -9.66 -2.64
C LEU A 98 21.50 -8.89 -3.79
N GLY A 99 20.85 -8.86 -4.96
CA GLY A 99 21.32 -8.07 -6.09
C GLY A 99 21.52 -6.60 -5.74
N PHE A 100 20.59 -6.01 -4.98
CA PHE A 100 20.71 -4.63 -4.51
C PHE A 100 21.86 -4.43 -3.51
N ALA A 101 22.09 -5.41 -2.61
CA ALA A 101 23.19 -5.40 -1.65
C ALA A 101 24.58 -5.33 -2.33
N PHE A 102 24.76 -6.11 -3.40
CA PHE A 102 26.02 -6.25 -4.10
C PHE A 102 26.13 -5.42 -5.38
N SER A 103 25.15 -4.56 -5.69
CA SER A 103 25.16 -3.74 -6.90
C SER A 103 26.36 -2.82 -6.95
N PRO A 104 27.22 -2.92 -8.00
CA PRO A 104 28.32 -2.02 -8.23
C PRO A 104 27.90 -0.77 -9.03
N SER A 105 26.71 -0.78 -9.64
CA SER A 105 26.23 0.29 -10.52
C SER A 105 24.76 0.57 -10.31
N TYR A 106 24.33 1.78 -10.66
CA TYR A 106 22.95 2.21 -10.64
C TYR A 106 22.04 1.29 -11.46
N GLY A 107 22.44 0.91 -12.69
CA GLY A 107 21.64 0.04 -13.55
C GLY A 107 21.36 -1.35 -12.94
N MET A 108 22.38 -1.96 -12.31
CA MET A 108 22.19 -3.24 -11.62
C MET A 108 21.31 -3.08 -10.37
N ALA A 109 21.48 -2.00 -9.62
CA ALA A 109 20.62 -1.68 -8.48
C ALA A 109 19.17 -1.48 -8.91
N LEU A 110 18.93 -0.79 -10.03
CA LEU A 110 17.59 -0.57 -10.60
C LEU A 110 16.94 -1.89 -11.04
N ALA A 111 17.67 -2.75 -11.74
CA ALA A 111 17.21 -4.09 -12.11
C ALA A 111 16.86 -4.95 -10.88
N SER A 112 17.69 -4.85 -9.83
CA SER A 112 17.45 -5.55 -8.56
C SER A 112 16.17 -5.06 -7.87
N ARG A 113 15.88 -3.76 -7.91
CA ARG A 113 14.63 -3.19 -7.37
C ARG A 113 13.40 -3.58 -8.20
N ALA A 114 13.54 -3.69 -9.53
CA ALA A 114 12.47 -4.23 -10.38
C ALA A 114 12.16 -5.69 -10.04
N LEU A 115 13.20 -6.52 -9.89
CA LEU A 115 13.07 -7.93 -9.51
C LEU A 115 12.40 -8.08 -8.13
N LEU A 116 12.80 -7.25 -7.16
CA LEU A 116 12.17 -7.17 -5.85
C LEU A 116 10.70 -6.80 -5.97
N GLY A 117 10.37 -5.81 -6.80
CA GLY A 117 8.98 -5.39 -7.06
C GLY A 117 8.12 -6.50 -7.65
N CYS A 118 8.67 -7.32 -8.58
CA CYS A 118 7.99 -8.51 -9.09
C CYS A 118 7.66 -9.50 -7.98
N GLY A 119 8.63 -9.79 -7.11
CA GLY A 119 8.45 -10.71 -5.98
C GLY A 119 7.45 -10.21 -4.95
N ASP A 120 7.54 -8.94 -4.59
CA ASP A 120 6.65 -8.27 -3.64
C ASP A 120 5.18 -8.29 -4.12
N ALA A 121 4.94 -8.02 -5.41
CA ALA A 121 3.61 -8.05 -5.99
C ALA A 121 2.88 -9.40 -5.83
N LEU A 122 3.63 -10.50 -5.79
CA LEU A 122 3.10 -11.85 -5.62
C LEU A 122 2.58 -12.13 -4.21
N THR A 123 2.89 -11.29 -3.22
CA THR A 123 2.68 -11.62 -1.80
C THR A 123 1.27 -11.28 -1.29
N PHE A 124 0.84 -10.04 -1.37
CA PHE A 124 -0.38 -9.56 -0.70
C PHE A 124 -1.65 -10.27 -1.20
N ILE A 125 -1.83 -10.39 -2.52
CA ILE A 125 -2.99 -11.08 -3.11
C ILE A 125 -2.99 -12.56 -2.72
N SER A 126 -1.81 -13.19 -2.69
CA SER A 126 -1.66 -14.57 -2.27
C SER A 126 -2.05 -14.78 -0.81
N VAL A 127 -1.66 -13.86 0.10
CA VAL A 127 -2.03 -13.91 1.52
C VAL A 127 -3.54 -13.74 1.72
N LEU A 128 -4.17 -12.81 0.99
CA LEU A 128 -5.63 -12.66 1.03
C LEU A 128 -6.35 -13.92 0.53
N ARG A 129 -5.84 -14.51 -0.56
CA ARG A 129 -6.41 -15.76 -1.10
C ARG A 129 -6.21 -16.93 -0.14
N LEU A 130 -5.05 -17.03 0.50
CA LEU A 130 -4.82 -18.04 1.55
C LEU A 130 -5.81 -17.88 2.71
N GLY A 131 -6.07 -16.64 3.12
CA GLY A 131 -7.07 -16.33 4.13
C GLY A 131 -8.46 -16.85 3.78
N THR A 132 -8.92 -16.64 2.55
CA THR A 132 -10.25 -17.12 2.10
C THR A 132 -10.35 -18.63 1.97
N ARG A 133 -9.22 -19.33 1.81
CA ARG A 133 -9.18 -20.81 1.70
C ARG A 133 -9.09 -21.53 3.04
N TRP A 134 -8.55 -20.86 4.08
CA TRP A 134 -8.32 -21.46 5.38
C TRP A 134 -9.29 -21.01 6.46
N PHE A 135 -9.92 -19.83 6.32
CA PHE A 135 -10.84 -19.28 7.32
C PHE A 135 -12.26 -19.20 6.81
N PRO A 136 -13.27 -19.39 7.67
CA PRO A 136 -14.66 -19.17 7.34
C PRO A 136 -14.92 -17.77 6.78
N VAL A 137 -15.85 -17.64 5.85
CA VAL A 137 -16.21 -16.38 5.17
C VAL A 137 -16.41 -15.22 6.14
N ARG A 138 -17.03 -15.49 7.30
CA ARG A 138 -17.25 -14.48 8.36
C ARG A 138 -15.95 -13.86 8.91
N ARG A 139 -14.82 -14.58 8.88
CA ARG A 139 -13.53 -14.11 9.36
C ARG A 139 -12.71 -13.42 8.28
N GLY A 140 -13.14 -13.46 7.03
CA GLY A 140 -12.44 -12.86 5.90
C GLY A 140 -12.03 -11.39 6.13
N PRO A 141 -12.95 -10.49 6.56
CA PRO A 141 -12.60 -9.09 6.83
C PRO A 141 -11.53 -8.93 7.93
N LEU A 142 -11.61 -9.71 9.00
CA LEU A 142 -10.63 -9.69 10.09
C LEU A 142 -9.24 -10.13 9.61
N VAL A 143 -9.19 -11.23 8.84
CA VAL A 143 -7.93 -11.76 8.28
C VAL A 143 -7.29 -10.77 7.32
N ALA A 144 -8.08 -10.11 6.47
CA ALA A 144 -7.59 -9.07 5.56
C ALA A 144 -7.05 -7.84 6.33
N GLN A 145 -7.74 -7.43 7.41
CA GLN A 145 -7.29 -6.32 8.25
C GLN A 145 -6.00 -6.66 9.00
N LEU A 146 -5.88 -7.88 9.54
CA LEU A 146 -4.65 -8.35 10.18
C LEU A 146 -3.49 -8.41 9.20
N ALA A 147 -3.71 -8.82 7.94
CA ALA A 147 -2.67 -8.74 6.91
C ALA A 147 -2.20 -7.31 6.68
N GLY A 148 -3.11 -6.33 6.65
CA GLY A 148 -2.77 -4.91 6.58
C GLY A 148 -1.92 -4.44 7.75
N LEU A 149 -2.30 -4.81 8.99
CA LEU A 149 -1.53 -4.48 10.20
C LEU A 149 -0.12 -5.09 10.19
N VAL A 150 0.03 -6.33 9.71
CA VAL A 150 1.34 -6.96 9.55
C VAL A 150 2.19 -6.22 8.52
N GLY A 151 1.60 -5.73 7.41
CA GLY A 151 2.29 -4.85 6.48
C GLY A 151 2.79 -3.57 7.14
N MET A 152 1.96 -2.93 7.97
CA MET A 152 2.36 -1.76 8.75
C MET A 152 3.52 -2.05 9.71
N ALA A 153 3.49 -3.20 10.39
CA ALA A 153 4.61 -3.65 11.23
C ALA A 153 5.89 -3.86 10.41
N GLY A 154 5.78 -4.32 9.16
CA GLY A 154 6.91 -4.43 8.22
C GLY A 154 7.55 -3.07 7.92
N ASN A 155 6.75 -2.03 7.68
CA ASN A 155 7.24 -0.66 7.53
C ASN A 155 8.01 -0.19 8.79
N LEU A 156 7.46 -0.45 9.97
CA LEU A 156 8.09 -0.08 11.23
C LEU A 156 9.44 -0.78 11.41
N VAL A 157 9.51 -2.09 11.15
CA VAL A 157 10.76 -2.87 11.22
C VAL A 157 11.76 -2.35 10.20
N SER A 158 11.35 -2.03 8.98
CA SER A 158 12.22 -1.43 7.98
C SER A 158 12.84 -0.12 8.49
N THR A 159 12.00 0.78 9.00
CA THR A 159 12.47 2.08 9.49
C THR A 159 13.44 1.97 10.67
N LEU A 160 13.19 1.05 11.60
CA LEU A 160 14.01 0.95 12.82
C LEU A 160 15.23 0.03 12.63
N VAL A 161 15.02 -1.15 12.03
CA VAL A 161 16.07 -2.19 11.96
C VAL A 161 17.02 -1.93 10.81
N ILE A 162 16.50 -1.66 9.59
CA ILE A 162 17.36 -1.43 8.43
C ILE A 162 18.19 -0.16 8.63
N ALA A 163 17.64 0.92 9.18
CA ALA A 163 18.40 2.13 9.49
C ALA A 163 19.56 1.85 10.46
N ARG A 164 19.34 1.08 11.53
CA ARG A 164 20.40 0.70 12.48
C ARG A 164 21.45 -0.18 11.84
N LEU A 165 21.05 -1.15 11.02
CA LEU A 165 21.99 -2.02 10.33
C LEU A 165 22.86 -1.23 9.34
N LEU A 166 22.27 -0.32 8.56
CA LEU A 166 23.02 0.56 7.64
C LEU A 166 24.11 1.37 8.36
N HIS A 167 23.78 1.95 9.51
CA HIS A 167 24.74 2.72 10.30
C HIS A 167 25.81 1.86 10.97
N GLY A 168 25.43 0.64 11.45
CA GLY A 168 26.31 -0.21 12.23
C GLY A 168 27.28 -1.05 11.40
N ILE A 169 26.79 -1.65 10.30
CA ILE A 169 27.51 -2.65 9.50
C ILE A 169 27.62 -2.28 8.01
N GLY A 170 27.09 -1.12 7.62
CA GLY A 170 27.15 -0.61 6.26
C GLY A 170 26.19 -1.28 5.26
N TRP A 171 26.18 -0.75 4.03
CA TRP A 171 25.23 -1.09 2.97
C TRP A 171 25.14 -2.60 2.66
N THR A 172 26.27 -3.17 2.23
CA THR A 172 26.29 -4.55 1.73
C THR A 172 25.87 -5.55 2.80
N ALA A 173 26.43 -5.41 4.02
CA ALA A 173 26.11 -6.31 5.13
C ALA A 173 24.66 -6.16 5.61
N ALA A 174 24.12 -4.93 5.64
CA ALA A 174 22.74 -4.67 6.05
C ALA A 174 21.72 -5.29 5.07
N PHE A 175 21.89 -5.04 3.76
CA PHE A 175 20.99 -5.56 2.74
C PHE A 175 21.15 -7.08 2.52
N ALA A 176 22.38 -7.60 2.48
CA ALA A 176 22.62 -9.04 2.37
C ALA A 176 22.16 -9.80 3.62
N GLY A 177 22.42 -9.25 4.82
CA GLY A 177 21.91 -9.82 6.07
C GLY A 177 20.39 -9.82 6.14
N SER A 178 19.73 -8.75 5.70
CA SER A 178 18.26 -8.73 5.62
C SER A 178 17.70 -9.78 4.65
N ALA A 179 18.39 -10.09 3.56
CA ALA A 179 17.98 -11.11 2.59
C ALA A 179 17.89 -12.52 3.20
N LEU A 180 18.58 -12.79 4.31
CA LEU A 180 18.43 -14.04 5.06
C LEU A 180 16.99 -14.25 5.54
N ALA A 181 16.30 -13.18 5.94
CA ALA A 181 14.88 -13.27 6.30
C ALA A 181 14.03 -13.75 5.12
N GLY A 182 14.35 -13.32 3.90
CA GLY A 182 13.72 -13.79 2.68
C GLY A 182 13.96 -15.29 2.45
N ALA A 183 15.19 -15.74 2.63
CA ALA A 183 15.53 -17.17 2.52
C ALA A 183 14.80 -18.01 3.59
N VAL A 184 14.73 -17.54 4.82
CA VAL A 184 14.01 -18.23 5.90
C VAL A 184 12.53 -18.40 5.57
N VAL A 185 11.82 -17.33 5.17
CA VAL A 185 10.40 -17.42 4.84
C VAL A 185 10.15 -18.26 3.59
N LEU A 186 11.09 -18.30 2.64
CA LEU A 186 11.04 -19.21 1.49
C LEU A 186 11.09 -20.67 1.96
N VAL A 187 12.04 -21.03 2.80
CA VAL A 187 12.17 -22.38 3.34
C VAL A 187 10.93 -22.79 4.13
N LEU A 188 10.42 -21.92 5.00
CA LEU A 188 9.17 -22.17 5.73
C LEU A 188 7.98 -22.38 4.80
N THR A 189 7.88 -21.60 3.72
CA THR A 189 6.82 -21.74 2.72
C THR A 189 6.93 -23.06 1.98
N LEU A 190 8.12 -23.43 1.55
CA LEU A 190 8.35 -24.68 0.80
C LEU A 190 8.07 -25.92 1.65
N LEU A 191 8.50 -25.93 2.92
CA LEU A 191 8.37 -27.08 3.78
C LEU A 191 6.96 -27.24 4.38
N PHE A 192 6.36 -26.16 4.84
CA PHE A 192 5.18 -26.24 5.70
C PHE A 192 3.89 -25.70 5.11
N LEU A 193 3.92 -24.77 4.14
CA LEU A 193 2.70 -24.18 3.60
C LEU A 193 1.89 -25.19 2.78
N LYS A 194 0.58 -25.22 3.03
CA LYS A 194 -0.42 -25.93 2.22
C LYS A 194 -1.45 -24.92 1.69
N ASP A 195 -1.92 -25.13 0.47
CA ASP A 195 -2.83 -24.18 -0.22
C ASP A 195 -4.23 -24.15 0.40
N HIS A 196 -4.72 -25.29 0.86
CA HIS A 196 -6.08 -25.45 1.42
C HIS A 196 -6.12 -26.61 2.43
N PRO A 197 -7.13 -26.68 3.28
CA PRO A 197 -7.38 -27.86 4.14
C PRO A 197 -7.68 -29.10 3.29
N GLU A 198 -7.36 -30.25 3.84
CA GLU A 198 -7.69 -31.54 3.23
C GLU A 198 -9.21 -31.68 3.06
N GLY A 199 -9.69 -32.11 1.92
CA GLY A 199 -11.11 -32.23 1.59
C GLY A 199 -11.81 -30.91 1.17
N HIS A 200 -11.08 -29.79 1.07
CA HIS A 200 -11.62 -28.50 0.64
C HIS A 200 -10.91 -27.99 -0.62
N GLU A 201 -10.81 -28.84 -1.64
CA GLU A 201 -10.24 -28.43 -2.91
C GLU A 201 -11.13 -27.39 -3.59
N PRO A 202 -10.56 -26.24 -4.03
CA PRO A 202 -11.33 -25.23 -4.72
C PRO A 202 -11.79 -25.76 -6.07
N ALA A 203 -13.05 -25.47 -6.41
CA ALA A 203 -13.55 -25.73 -7.77
C ALA A 203 -12.64 -25.03 -8.80
N PRO A 204 -12.39 -25.66 -9.97
CA PRO A 204 -11.60 -25.06 -11.03
C PRO A 204 -12.18 -23.69 -11.39
N SER A 205 -11.38 -22.63 -11.28
CA SER A 205 -11.82 -21.29 -11.67
C SER A 205 -12.03 -21.27 -13.20
N ALA A 206 -13.23 -20.87 -13.62
CA ALA A 206 -13.52 -20.68 -15.04
C ALA A 206 -12.52 -19.69 -15.65
N HIS A 207 -11.96 -20.06 -16.81
CA HIS A 207 -10.98 -19.22 -17.52
C HIS A 207 -11.64 -17.93 -17.98
N GLN A 208 -11.38 -16.86 -17.23
CA GLN A 208 -11.83 -15.52 -17.61
C GLN A 208 -10.87 -14.96 -18.66
N GLY A 209 -11.25 -15.00 -19.93
CA GLY A 209 -10.44 -14.48 -21.03
C GLY A 209 -10.22 -12.97 -20.92
N ALA A 210 -9.18 -12.45 -21.58
CA ALA A 210 -8.81 -11.02 -21.56
C ALA A 210 -9.98 -10.09 -21.96
N VAL A 211 -10.87 -10.54 -22.85
CA VAL A 211 -12.07 -9.78 -23.24
C VAL A 211 -13.03 -9.59 -22.07
N TYR A 212 -13.23 -10.62 -21.24
CA TYR A 212 -14.04 -10.53 -20.03
C TYR A 212 -13.44 -9.51 -19.04
N VAL A 213 -12.16 -9.63 -18.76
CA VAL A 213 -11.45 -8.70 -17.86
C VAL A 213 -11.58 -7.26 -18.34
N ARG A 214 -11.36 -6.99 -19.63
CA ARG A 214 -11.53 -5.66 -20.23
C ARG A 214 -12.96 -5.13 -20.06
N ARG A 215 -13.97 -5.96 -20.27
CA ARG A 215 -15.38 -5.59 -20.06
C ARG A 215 -15.67 -5.25 -18.59
N GLN A 216 -15.15 -6.01 -17.66
CA GLN A 216 -15.30 -5.75 -16.21
C GLN A 216 -14.63 -4.43 -15.80
N ILE A 217 -13.42 -4.15 -16.30
CA ILE A 217 -12.72 -2.89 -16.05
C ILE A 217 -13.54 -1.71 -16.61
N ALA A 218 -14.01 -1.79 -17.86
CA ALA A 218 -14.80 -0.73 -18.47
C ALA A 218 -16.12 -0.50 -17.73
N ALA A 219 -16.79 -1.58 -17.28
CA ALA A 219 -18.04 -1.49 -16.54
C ALA A 219 -17.81 -0.91 -15.13
N ALA A 220 -16.75 -1.31 -14.43
CA ALA A 220 -16.39 -0.73 -13.13
C ALA A 220 -16.04 0.77 -13.25
N TRP A 221 -15.30 1.16 -14.31
CA TRP A 221 -14.94 2.55 -14.55
C TRP A 221 -16.14 3.45 -14.83
N ARG A 222 -17.18 2.93 -15.48
CA ARG A 222 -18.42 3.69 -15.75
C ARG A 222 -19.17 4.08 -14.48
N GLU A 223 -18.98 3.34 -13.38
CA GLU A 223 -19.64 3.62 -12.11
C GLU A 223 -19.05 4.87 -11.43
N PRO A 224 -19.88 5.90 -11.14
CA PRO A 224 -19.40 7.12 -10.48
C PRO A 224 -18.75 6.85 -9.12
N GLY A 225 -19.24 5.86 -8.36
CA GLY A 225 -18.66 5.48 -7.08
C GLY A 225 -17.24 4.90 -7.20
N THR A 226 -16.95 4.14 -8.25
CA THR A 226 -15.58 3.65 -8.52
C THR A 226 -14.62 4.80 -8.81
N ARG A 227 -15.03 5.76 -9.65
CA ARG A 227 -14.21 6.94 -9.96
C ARG A 227 -14.02 7.84 -8.75
N LEU A 228 -15.07 8.06 -7.96
CA LEU A 228 -14.97 8.82 -6.71
C LEU A 228 -13.99 8.14 -5.76
N GLY A 229 -14.12 6.82 -5.55
CA GLY A 229 -13.22 6.04 -4.72
C GLY A 229 -11.77 6.13 -5.17
N MET A 230 -11.51 6.04 -6.48
CA MET A 230 -10.18 6.17 -7.05
C MET A 230 -9.59 7.57 -6.78
N TRP A 231 -10.35 8.65 -6.95
CA TRP A 231 -9.85 10.00 -6.69
C TRP A 231 -9.67 10.28 -5.19
N VAL A 232 -10.51 9.73 -4.32
CA VAL A 232 -10.28 9.77 -2.86
C VAL A 232 -8.97 9.09 -2.51
N HIS A 233 -8.76 7.88 -3.01
CA HIS A 233 -7.53 7.12 -2.77
C HIS A 233 -6.30 7.81 -3.37
N PHE A 234 -6.40 8.34 -4.60
CA PHE A 234 -5.39 9.16 -5.25
C PHE A 234 -4.94 10.31 -4.35
N THR A 235 -5.89 11.09 -3.82
CA THR A 235 -5.60 12.36 -3.14
C THR A 235 -5.06 12.15 -1.72
N THR A 236 -5.46 11.07 -1.07
CA THR A 236 -5.15 10.85 0.35
C THR A 236 -3.94 9.95 0.58
N GLN A 237 -3.66 8.98 -0.30
CA GLN A 237 -2.59 8.00 -0.05
C GLN A 237 -1.19 8.57 -0.27
N PHE A 238 -0.98 9.29 -1.37
CA PHE A 238 0.35 9.60 -1.86
C PHE A 238 1.23 10.43 -0.91
N PRO A 239 0.72 11.40 -0.09
CA PRO A 239 1.61 12.22 0.72
C PRO A 239 2.42 11.41 1.74
N ALA A 240 1.76 10.49 2.46
CA ALA A 240 2.45 9.60 3.39
C ALA A 240 3.34 8.59 2.66
N MET A 241 2.88 8.06 1.53
CA MET A 241 3.64 7.07 0.77
C MET A 241 4.93 7.64 0.21
N VAL A 242 4.90 8.84 -0.37
CA VAL A 242 6.07 9.55 -0.88
C VAL A 242 7.06 9.87 0.24
N PHE A 243 6.55 10.29 1.38
CA PHE A 243 7.36 10.61 2.56
C PHE A 243 8.02 9.36 3.15
N LEU A 244 7.27 8.30 3.40
CA LEU A 244 7.80 7.07 4.00
C LEU A 244 8.68 6.25 3.04
N LEU A 245 8.35 6.27 1.74
CA LEU A 245 9.03 5.40 0.79
C LEU A 245 10.38 5.94 0.33
N LEU A 246 10.55 7.27 0.31
CA LEU A 246 11.79 7.86 -0.20
C LEU A 246 12.14 9.24 0.41
N TRP A 247 11.26 10.24 0.30
CA TRP A 247 11.63 11.63 0.48
C TRP A 247 11.57 12.15 1.92
N GLY A 248 10.99 11.38 2.86
CA GLY A 248 10.87 11.82 4.25
C GLY A 248 12.21 11.92 4.98
N LEU A 249 13.07 10.90 4.85
CA LEU A 249 14.38 10.93 5.48
C LEU A 249 15.26 12.06 4.91
N PRO A 250 15.42 12.21 3.57
CA PRO A 250 16.16 13.33 2.99
C PRO A 250 15.62 14.70 3.44
N PHE A 251 14.29 14.90 3.41
CA PHE A 251 13.68 16.16 3.88
C PHE A 251 14.04 16.46 5.34
N LEU A 252 13.89 15.48 6.24
CA LEU A 252 14.14 15.69 7.67
C LEU A 252 15.64 15.93 7.97
N VAL A 253 16.53 15.26 7.23
CA VAL A 253 17.99 15.37 7.45
C VAL A 253 18.57 16.59 6.73
N GLN A 254 18.30 16.73 5.43
CA GLN A 254 18.95 17.76 4.60
C GLN A 254 18.24 19.12 4.70
N ALA A 255 16.89 19.13 4.66
CA ALA A 255 16.15 20.40 4.71
C ALA A 255 15.87 20.86 6.14
N GLN A 256 15.76 19.97 7.11
CA GLN A 256 15.43 20.32 8.50
C GLN A 256 16.61 20.14 9.47
N GLY A 257 17.80 19.78 8.98
CA GLY A 257 19.03 19.68 9.77
C GLY A 257 19.00 18.62 10.89
N LEU A 258 18.08 17.66 10.86
CA LEU A 258 17.95 16.66 11.92
C LEU A 258 18.98 15.54 11.78
N SER A 259 19.34 14.93 12.90
CA SER A 259 20.09 13.68 12.87
C SER A 259 19.28 12.57 12.20
N ARG A 260 19.95 11.60 11.56
CA ARG A 260 19.29 10.42 10.98
C ARG A 260 18.48 9.63 12.02
N ALA A 261 18.92 9.61 13.28
CA ALA A 261 18.22 8.96 14.38
C ALA A 261 16.88 9.65 14.66
N THR A 262 16.88 10.97 14.87
CA THR A 262 15.68 11.77 15.11
C THR A 262 14.71 11.73 13.92
N ALA A 263 15.23 11.78 12.69
CA ALA A 263 14.44 11.60 11.48
C ALA A 263 13.76 10.22 11.43
N GLY A 264 14.47 9.15 11.80
CA GLY A 264 13.92 7.80 11.93
C GLY A 264 12.79 7.69 12.97
N GLU A 265 12.92 8.40 14.10
CA GLU A 265 11.87 8.49 15.13
C GLU A 265 10.61 9.17 14.59
N LEU A 266 10.76 10.25 13.83
CA LEU A 266 9.64 10.95 13.18
C LEU A 266 8.97 10.09 12.09
N LEU A 267 9.74 9.34 11.28
CA LEU A 267 9.17 8.38 10.34
C LEU A 267 8.41 7.26 11.06
N THR A 268 8.92 6.82 12.21
CA THR A 268 8.22 5.86 13.08
C THR A 268 6.91 6.44 13.59
N LEU A 269 6.88 7.73 13.96
CA LEU A 269 5.67 8.42 14.40
C LEU A 269 4.59 8.44 13.31
N VAL A 270 4.96 8.58 12.02
CA VAL A 270 3.99 8.46 10.91
C VAL A 270 3.32 7.09 10.92
N VAL A 271 4.10 6.01 11.07
CA VAL A 271 3.59 4.63 11.05
C VAL A 271 2.68 4.37 12.27
N LEU A 272 3.11 4.76 13.46
CA LEU A 272 2.32 4.59 14.68
C LEU A 272 1.01 5.38 14.63
N SER A 273 1.07 6.63 14.16
CA SER A 273 -0.11 7.46 13.97
C SER A 273 -1.08 6.86 12.97
N ASN A 274 -0.57 6.27 11.87
CA ASN A 274 -1.40 5.56 10.89
C ASN A 274 -2.18 4.40 11.55
N MET A 275 -1.53 3.62 12.41
CA MET A 275 -2.18 2.50 13.10
C MET A 275 -3.30 2.98 14.04
N VAL A 276 -3.02 4.01 14.86
CA VAL A 276 -3.98 4.56 15.82
C VAL A 276 -5.15 5.25 15.11
N ILE A 277 -4.86 6.14 14.16
CA ILE A 277 -5.89 6.87 13.41
C ILE A 277 -6.74 5.90 12.57
N GLY A 278 -6.14 4.81 12.07
CA GLY A 278 -6.87 3.77 11.35
C GLY A 278 -7.98 3.13 12.18
N LEU A 279 -7.73 2.85 13.45
CA LEU A 279 -8.74 2.34 14.38
C LEU A 279 -9.86 3.37 14.62
N VAL A 280 -9.49 4.64 14.79
CA VAL A 280 -10.46 5.73 14.99
C VAL A 280 -11.33 5.92 13.75
N TYR A 281 -10.74 6.01 12.56
CA TYR A 281 -11.48 6.17 11.30
C TYR A 281 -12.41 5.00 11.04
N GLY A 282 -11.94 3.76 11.28
CA GLY A 282 -12.77 2.56 11.17
C GLY A 282 -14.00 2.62 12.08
N GLN A 283 -13.84 3.02 13.34
CA GLN A 283 -14.95 3.15 14.30
C GLN A 283 -15.93 4.26 13.92
N VAL A 284 -15.43 5.44 13.50
CA VAL A 284 -16.26 6.56 13.09
C VAL A 284 -17.10 6.18 11.88
N VAL A 285 -16.50 5.60 10.87
CA VAL A 285 -17.21 5.21 9.63
C VAL A 285 -18.19 4.06 9.86
N ALA A 286 -17.86 3.11 10.75
CA ALA A 286 -18.77 2.04 11.14
C ALA A 286 -20.06 2.57 11.79
N ARG A 287 -19.96 3.66 12.55
CA ARG A 287 -21.13 4.30 13.20
C ARG A 287 -21.81 5.34 12.29
N HIS A 288 -21.04 6.04 11.48
CA HIS A 288 -21.48 7.20 10.69
C HIS A 288 -20.98 7.10 9.25
N HIS A 289 -21.65 6.35 8.40
CA HIS A 289 -21.29 6.15 7.00
C HIS A 289 -21.14 7.48 6.21
N ALA A 290 -21.89 8.51 6.58
CA ALA A 290 -21.82 9.84 5.98
C ALA A 290 -20.49 10.57 6.28
N ALA A 291 -19.73 10.14 7.30
CA ALA A 291 -18.44 10.73 7.67
C ALA A 291 -17.30 10.41 6.68
N ARG A 292 -17.46 9.44 5.76
CA ARG A 292 -16.42 8.99 4.82
C ARG A 292 -15.79 10.16 4.03
N LEU A 293 -16.63 10.96 3.37
CA LEU A 293 -16.14 12.07 2.54
C LEU A 293 -15.59 13.24 3.37
N PRO A 294 -16.27 13.71 4.44
CA PRO A 294 -15.71 14.70 5.35
C PRO A 294 -14.35 14.30 5.95
N LEU A 295 -14.17 13.05 6.38
CA LEU A 295 -12.88 12.57 6.90
C LEU A 295 -11.78 12.60 5.84
N ALA A 296 -12.08 12.14 4.61
CA ALA A 296 -11.11 12.17 3.51
C ALA A 296 -10.69 13.61 3.17
N LEU A 297 -11.66 14.53 2.98
CA LEU A 297 -11.37 15.93 2.67
C LEU A 297 -10.72 16.67 3.84
N GLY A 298 -11.12 16.37 5.08
CA GLY A 298 -10.49 16.91 6.28
C GLY A 298 -9.02 16.50 6.39
N THR A 299 -8.69 15.24 6.09
CA THR A 299 -7.29 14.77 6.03
C THR A 299 -6.50 15.51 4.95
N VAL A 300 -7.07 15.70 3.75
CA VAL A 300 -6.41 16.47 2.68
C VAL A 300 -6.16 17.90 3.11
N ALA A 301 -7.17 18.56 3.70
CA ALA A 301 -7.03 19.94 4.17
C ALA A 301 -5.99 20.07 5.31
N ALA A 302 -6.00 19.13 6.27
CA ALA A 302 -5.01 19.09 7.34
C ALA A 302 -3.60 18.87 6.79
N THR A 303 -3.44 17.95 5.85
CA THR A 303 -2.13 17.67 5.20
C THR A 303 -1.63 18.88 4.43
N ALA A 304 -2.49 19.53 3.63
CA ALA A 304 -2.13 20.74 2.90
C ALA A 304 -1.74 21.87 3.86
N LEU A 305 -2.53 22.09 4.92
CA LEU A 305 -2.27 23.16 5.89
C LEU A 305 -0.92 22.94 6.59
N VAL A 306 -0.68 21.74 7.12
CA VAL A 306 0.55 21.47 7.87
C VAL A 306 1.77 21.52 6.96
N TRP A 307 1.69 21.01 5.73
CA TRP A 307 2.76 21.18 4.74
C TRP A 307 3.00 22.66 4.41
N ALA A 308 1.93 23.45 4.18
CA ALA A 308 2.07 24.87 3.89
C ALA A 308 2.76 25.62 5.04
N VAL A 309 2.36 25.35 6.29
CA VAL A 309 2.98 25.97 7.47
C VAL A 309 4.44 25.51 7.63
N THR A 310 4.74 24.23 7.39
CA THR A 310 6.10 23.69 7.50
C THR A 310 7.04 24.29 6.45
N LEU A 311 6.59 24.37 5.18
CA LEU A 311 7.40 24.91 4.09
C LEU A 311 7.55 26.43 4.10
N ALA A 312 6.55 27.14 4.64
CA ALA A 312 6.56 28.61 4.78
C ALA A 312 7.13 29.07 6.12
N TYR A 313 7.68 28.17 6.95
CA TYR A 313 8.20 28.53 8.25
C TYR A 313 9.36 29.54 8.11
N PRO A 314 9.32 30.69 8.82
CA PRO A 314 10.25 31.81 8.55
C PRO A 314 11.69 31.58 9.03
N ALA A 315 11.92 30.58 9.87
CA ALA A 315 13.26 30.20 10.29
C ALA A 315 13.87 29.14 9.34
N GLU A 316 15.17 29.00 9.35
CA GLU A 316 15.92 28.02 8.53
C GLU A 316 15.37 26.58 8.70
N HIS A 317 14.94 26.24 9.93
CA HIS A 317 14.39 24.93 10.25
C HIS A 317 13.05 25.09 10.98
N ALA A 318 12.08 24.24 10.64
CA ALA A 318 10.82 24.16 11.36
C ALA A 318 11.02 23.57 12.76
N PRO A 319 10.29 24.05 13.80
CA PRO A 319 10.44 23.52 15.15
C PRO A 319 9.97 22.07 15.24
N MET A 320 10.58 21.31 16.16
CA MET A 320 10.34 19.87 16.32
C MET A 320 8.85 19.52 16.49
N TRP A 321 8.09 20.35 17.25
CA TRP A 321 6.65 20.11 17.43
C TRP A 321 5.88 20.17 16.10
N LEU A 322 6.26 21.06 15.16
CA LEU A 322 5.60 21.19 13.87
C LEU A 322 5.91 19.99 12.97
N LEU A 323 7.17 19.52 12.98
CA LEU A 323 7.56 18.29 12.27
C LEU A 323 6.85 17.06 12.85
N ALA A 324 6.69 16.99 14.17
CA ALA A 324 5.91 15.92 14.80
C ALA A 324 4.43 15.98 14.39
N VAL A 325 3.81 17.18 14.35
CA VAL A 325 2.43 17.37 13.86
C VAL A 325 2.32 16.96 12.39
N LEU A 326 3.30 17.34 11.54
CA LEU A 326 3.35 16.90 10.14
C LEU A 326 3.32 15.37 10.06
N CYS A 327 4.15 14.69 10.83
CA CYS A 327 4.23 13.23 10.84
C CYS A 327 2.92 12.57 11.32
N VAL A 328 2.28 13.12 12.35
CA VAL A 328 0.97 12.62 12.83
C VAL A 328 -0.10 12.79 11.77
N VAL A 329 -0.16 13.95 11.11
CA VAL A 329 -1.14 14.23 10.04
C VAL A 329 -0.89 13.36 8.81
N LEU A 330 0.37 13.16 8.42
CA LEU A 330 0.72 12.20 7.36
C LEU A 330 0.28 10.77 7.72
N GLY A 331 0.34 10.39 8.99
CA GLY A 331 -0.19 9.12 9.47
C GLY A 331 -1.69 8.92 9.19
N ALA A 332 -2.48 9.99 9.12
CA ALA A 332 -3.90 9.90 8.78
C ALA A 332 -4.16 9.58 7.29
N CYS A 333 -3.18 9.80 6.41
CA CYS A 333 -3.34 9.62 4.97
C CYS A 333 -3.67 8.16 4.57
N GLY A 334 -3.04 7.18 5.20
CA GLY A 334 -3.32 5.76 4.96
C GLY A 334 -4.76 5.38 5.28
N PRO A 335 -5.24 5.59 6.50
CA PRO A 335 -6.65 5.36 6.86
C PRO A 335 -7.65 6.11 5.97
N ALA A 336 -7.37 7.37 5.65
CA ALA A 336 -8.22 8.17 4.77
C ALA A 336 -8.30 7.57 3.35
N SER A 337 -7.20 7.00 2.86
CA SER A 337 -7.16 6.37 1.54
C SER A 337 -8.06 5.13 1.45
N MET A 338 -8.18 4.38 2.54
CA MET A 338 -9.06 3.21 2.62
C MET A 338 -10.53 3.57 2.41
N LEU A 339 -10.95 4.79 2.75
CA LEU A 339 -12.31 5.28 2.51
C LEU A 339 -12.67 5.28 1.01
N GLY A 340 -11.69 5.37 0.12
CA GLY A 340 -11.90 5.24 -1.33
C GLY A 340 -12.55 3.91 -1.71
N PHE A 341 -12.19 2.82 -1.06
CA PHE A 341 -12.79 1.50 -1.30
C PHE A 341 -14.24 1.42 -0.85
N ASP A 342 -14.63 2.20 0.17
CA ASP A 342 -16.00 2.26 0.68
C ASP A 342 -16.96 3.01 -0.26
N PHE A 343 -16.44 3.77 -1.23
CA PHE A 343 -17.23 4.31 -2.35
C PHE A 343 -17.26 3.35 -3.54
N ALA A 344 -16.16 2.67 -3.83
CA ALA A 344 -16.03 1.84 -5.03
C ALA A 344 -16.76 0.49 -4.91
N ARG A 345 -16.60 -0.20 -3.77
CA ARG A 345 -17.16 -1.55 -3.59
C ARG A 345 -18.69 -1.57 -3.64
N PRO A 346 -19.44 -0.77 -2.86
CA PRO A 346 -20.91 -0.78 -2.89
C PRO A 346 -21.48 -0.29 -4.22
N ALA A 347 -20.69 0.45 -5.01
CA ALA A 347 -21.10 0.91 -6.32
C ALA A 347 -21.04 -0.19 -7.40
N ASN A 348 -20.55 -1.40 -7.07
CA ASN A 348 -20.41 -2.51 -8.01
C ASN A 348 -21.02 -3.79 -7.46
N PRO A 349 -21.54 -4.68 -8.33
CA PRO A 349 -22.00 -6.00 -7.90
C PRO A 349 -20.82 -6.84 -7.37
N PRO A 350 -21.09 -7.89 -6.55
CA PRO A 350 -20.05 -8.67 -5.88
C PRO A 350 -18.93 -9.17 -6.79
N GLU A 351 -19.26 -9.62 -8.01
CA GLU A 351 -18.34 -10.18 -8.99
C GLU A 351 -17.34 -9.12 -9.54
N ARG A 352 -17.69 -7.83 -9.40
CA ARG A 352 -16.92 -6.70 -9.91
C ARG A 352 -16.21 -5.90 -8.83
N GLN A 353 -16.49 -6.15 -7.55
CA GLN A 353 -15.90 -5.39 -6.44
C GLN A 353 -14.38 -5.48 -6.40
N GLY A 354 -13.81 -6.62 -6.77
CA GLY A 354 -12.36 -6.79 -6.91
C GLY A 354 -11.77 -5.87 -7.97
N THR A 355 -12.38 -5.81 -9.15
CA THR A 355 -11.95 -4.89 -10.23
C THR A 355 -12.09 -3.42 -9.83
N ALA A 356 -13.19 -3.04 -9.19
CA ALA A 356 -13.40 -1.68 -8.69
C ALA A 356 -12.35 -1.31 -7.62
N SER A 357 -12.03 -2.23 -6.72
CA SER A 357 -10.95 -2.06 -5.73
C SER A 357 -9.58 -1.90 -6.39
N GLY A 358 -9.28 -2.69 -7.42
CA GLY A 358 -8.04 -2.57 -8.19
C GLY A 358 -7.90 -1.18 -8.83
N ILE A 359 -8.96 -0.69 -9.48
CA ILE A 359 -9.00 0.67 -10.07
C ILE A 359 -8.76 1.73 -9.00
N THR A 360 -9.42 1.59 -7.84
CA THR A 360 -9.25 2.50 -6.70
C THR A 360 -7.79 2.55 -6.24
N ASN A 361 -7.19 1.37 -6.04
CA ASN A 361 -5.81 1.24 -5.59
C ASN A 361 -4.79 1.84 -6.58
N MET A 362 -5.01 1.65 -7.89
CA MET A 362 -4.14 2.23 -8.92
C MET A 362 -4.07 3.77 -8.84
N GLY A 363 -5.16 4.44 -8.44
CA GLY A 363 -5.15 5.89 -8.26
C GLY A 363 -4.05 6.37 -7.31
N GLY A 364 -3.92 5.74 -6.15
CA GLY A 364 -2.88 6.09 -5.18
C GLY A 364 -1.46 5.79 -5.67
N PHE A 365 -1.25 4.70 -6.39
CA PHE A 365 0.06 4.40 -6.98
C PHE A 365 0.45 5.41 -8.06
N VAL A 366 -0.48 5.79 -8.95
CA VAL A 366 -0.24 6.82 -9.97
C VAL A 366 0.14 8.15 -9.31
N ALA A 367 -0.61 8.58 -8.29
CA ALA A 367 -0.29 9.80 -7.54
C ALA A 367 1.09 9.73 -6.89
N SER A 368 1.39 8.60 -6.23
CA SER A 368 2.68 8.40 -5.55
C SER A 368 3.85 8.40 -6.52
N MET A 369 3.76 7.68 -7.63
CA MET A 369 4.82 7.66 -8.65
C MET A 369 5.03 9.05 -9.28
N THR A 370 3.93 9.74 -9.61
CA THR A 370 4.01 11.11 -10.17
C THR A 370 4.67 12.06 -9.18
N THR A 371 4.31 12.01 -7.90
CA THR A 371 4.90 12.89 -6.88
C THR A 371 6.35 12.52 -6.58
N LEU A 372 6.69 11.23 -6.48
CA LEU A 372 8.07 10.79 -6.30
C LEU A 372 8.98 11.34 -7.39
N PHE A 373 8.53 11.25 -8.65
CA PHE A 373 9.27 11.76 -9.80
C PHE A 373 9.34 13.29 -9.79
N ALA A 374 8.21 13.97 -9.57
CA ALA A 374 8.15 15.43 -9.57
C ALA A 374 9.06 16.04 -8.50
N VAL A 375 9.06 15.49 -7.27
CA VAL A 375 9.96 15.93 -6.20
C VAL A 375 11.42 15.73 -6.63
N GLY A 376 11.78 14.56 -7.18
CA GLY A 376 13.17 14.31 -7.63
C GLY A 376 13.62 15.27 -8.72
N VAL A 377 12.79 15.52 -9.74
CA VAL A 377 13.12 16.46 -10.83
C VAL A 377 13.21 17.89 -10.32
N LEU A 378 12.33 18.30 -9.42
CA LEU A 378 12.37 19.65 -8.85
C LEU A 378 13.60 19.85 -7.97
N LEU A 379 14.02 18.86 -7.18
CA LEU A 379 15.27 18.93 -6.41
C LEU A 379 16.48 19.09 -7.33
N ASP A 380 16.61 18.27 -8.37
CA ASP A 380 17.70 18.38 -9.35
C ASP A 380 17.71 19.76 -10.05
N ALA A 381 16.54 20.30 -10.36
CA ALA A 381 16.40 21.58 -11.08
C ALA A 381 16.66 22.81 -10.19
N THR A 382 16.45 22.69 -8.87
CA THR A 382 16.49 23.85 -7.95
C THR A 382 17.71 23.82 -7.01
N GLY A 383 18.60 22.83 -7.14
CA GLY A 383 19.74 22.67 -6.24
C GLY A 383 19.30 22.31 -4.82
N ASP A 384 18.49 21.28 -4.70
CA ASP A 384 17.97 20.73 -3.44
C ASP A 384 17.03 21.64 -2.64
N ASP A 385 16.27 22.52 -3.32
CA ASP A 385 15.20 23.28 -2.67
C ASP A 385 13.97 22.41 -2.40
N TYR A 386 13.90 21.90 -1.19
CA TYR A 386 12.78 21.07 -0.72
C TYR A 386 11.46 21.83 -0.63
N THR A 387 11.45 23.14 -0.49
CA THR A 387 10.23 23.96 -0.45
C THR A 387 9.55 23.93 -1.81
N VAL A 388 10.33 24.15 -2.87
CA VAL A 388 9.83 24.04 -4.25
C VAL A 388 9.44 22.61 -4.57
N ALA A 389 10.27 21.64 -4.21
CA ALA A 389 10.03 20.23 -4.54
C ALA A 389 8.72 19.69 -3.93
N PHE A 390 8.46 19.93 -2.65
CA PHE A 390 7.24 19.49 -1.99
C PHE A 390 5.99 20.31 -2.36
N SER A 391 6.14 21.44 -3.08
CA SER A 391 4.99 22.16 -3.66
C SER A 391 4.17 21.28 -4.62
N ALA A 392 4.78 20.26 -5.24
CA ALA A 392 4.11 19.26 -6.06
C ALA A 392 2.96 18.55 -5.32
N VAL A 393 3.04 18.41 -4.00
CA VAL A 393 1.98 17.81 -3.17
C VAL A 393 0.68 18.61 -3.31
N PHE A 394 0.75 19.94 -3.25
CA PHE A 394 -0.44 20.80 -3.36
C PHE A 394 -1.11 20.70 -4.74
N VAL A 395 -0.32 20.61 -5.80
CA VAL A 395 -0.84 20.50 -7.18
C VAL A 395 -1.66 19.22 -7.34
N LEU A 396 -1.13 18.08 -6.88
CA LEU A 396 -1.83 16.82 -6.99
C LEU A 396 -3.03 16.74 -6.04
N GLN A 397 -2.93 17.30 -4.83
CA GLN A 397 -4.07 17.40 -3.93
C GLN A 397 -5.19 18.28 -4.51
N ALA A 398 -4.87 19.44 -5.08
CA ALA A 398 -5.85 20.32 -5.73
C ALA A 398 -6.54 19.62 -6.91
N LEU A 399 -5.77 18.93 -7.76
CA LEU A 399 -6.30 18.10 -8.85
C LEU A 399 -7.29 17.05 -8.30
N GLY A 400 -6.88 16.29 -7.30
CA GLY A 400 -7.72 15.24 -6.72
C GLY A 400 -8.98 15.79 -6.07
N VAL A 401 -8.88 16.86 -5.28
CA VAL A 401 -10.04 17.53 -4.67
C VAL A 401 -11.01 18.02 -5.74
N SER A 402 -10.52 18.65 -6.81
CA SER A 402 -11.38 19.10 -7.92
C SER A 402 -12.21 17.98 -8.52
N GLN A 403 -11.62 16.80 -8.72
CA GLN A 403 -12.30 15.62 -9.23
C GLN A 403 -13.28 15.01 -8.22
N ILE A 404 -12.91 14.95 -6.95
CA ILE A 404 -13.81 14.51 -5.86
C ILE A 404 -15.07 15.38 -5.84
N LEU A 405 -14.91 16.70 -5.85
CA LEU A 405 -16.04 17.63 -5.84
C LEU A 405 -16.94 17.50 -7.06
N ARG A 406 -16.36 17.24 -8.25
CA ARG A 406 -17.13 16.99 -9.51
C ARG A 406 -17.92 15.67 -9.44
N LEU A 407 -17.39 14.64 -8.79
CA LEU A 407 -17.97 13.29 -8.82
C LEU A 407 -18.93 13.01 -7.66
N ARG A 408 -18.77 13.70 -6.51
CA ARG A 408 -19.57 13.44 -5.30
C ARG A 408 -21.08 13.47 -5.54
N GLY A 409 -21.58 14.45 -6.28
CA GLY A 409 -23.01 14.60 -6.57
C GLY A 409 -23.54 13.46 -7.45
N ARG A 410 -22.77 13.06 -8.48
CA ARG A 410 -23.13 11.95 -9.38
C ARG A 410 -23.12 10.60 -8.66
N ALA A 411 -22.15 10.38 -7.79
CA ALA A 411 -22.04 9.16 -6.99
C ALA A 411 -23.20 9.05 -6.00
N ALA A 412 -23.52 10.13 -5.28
CA ALA A 412 -24.64 10.18 -4.32
C ALA A 412 -25.99 9.95 -5.01
N ARG A 413 -26.20 10.55 -6.19
CA ARG A 413 -27.43 10.32 -6.98
C ARG A 413 -27.57 8.85 -7.37
N ARG A 414 -26.50 8.25 -7.90
CA ARG A 414 -26.50 6.84 -8.33
C ARG A 414 -26.72 5.87 -7.17
N GLU A 415 -26.16 6.17 -6.01
CA GLU A 415 -26.38 5.41 -4.77
C GLU A 415 -27.86 5.44 -4.34
N ARG A 416 -28.49 6.61 -4.37
CA ARG A 416 -29.93 6.77 -4.06
C ARG A 416 -30.81 5.99 -5.05
N GLU A 417 -30.54 6.08 -6.34
CA GLU A 417 -31.27 5.34 -7.37
C GLU A 417 -31.23 3.81 -7.11
N ARG A 418 -30.07 3.28 -6.71
CA ARG A 418 -29.92 1.87 -6.34
C ARG A 418 -30.70 1.47 -5.09
N LEU A 419 -30.64 2.30 -4.04
CA LEU A 419 -31.39 2.05 -2.81
C LEU A 419 -32.91 2.06 -3.04
N VAL A 420 -33.40 2.91 -3.92
CA VAL A 420 -34.83 2.92 -4.30
C VAL A 420 -35.17 1.65 -5.09
N ALA A 421 -34.35 1.26 -6.08
CA ALA A 421 -34.58 0.04 -6.86
C ALA A 421 -34.62 -1.22 -5.98
N SER A 422 -33.68 -1.37 -5.06
CA SER A 422 -33.64 -2.53 -4.15
C SER A 422 -34.86 -2.62 -3.21
N ARG A 423 -35.42 -1.48 -2.79
CA ARG A 423 -36.65 -1.45 -1.96
C ARG A 423 -37.88 -1.87 -2.76
N VAL A 424 -37.96 -1.51 -4.04
CA VAL A 424 -39.06 -1.90 -4.92
C VAL A 424 -39.05 -3.41 -5.16
N GLU A 425 -37.89 -4.01 -5.39
CA GLU A 425 -37.73 -5.47 -5.57
C GLU A 425 -38.13 -6.26 -4.32
N THR A 426 -37.82 -5.77 -3.11
CA THR A 426 -38.19 -6.44 -1.85
C THR A 426 -39.69 -6.39 -1.55
N VAL A 427 -40.44 -5.42 -2.09
CA VAL A 427 -41.88 -5.28 -1.90
C VAL A 427 -42.68 -6.19 -2.86
N HIS A 428 -42.06 -6.66 -3.96
CA HIS A 428 -42.71 -7.48 -4.99
C HIS A 428 -42.44 -8.99 -4.88
N VAL A 429 -41.87 -9.49 -3.79
CA VAL A 429 -41.76 -10.93 -3.52
C VAL A 429 -43.08 -11.35 -2.85
N PRO A 430 -44.01 -12.06 -3.52
CA PRO A 430 -45.22 -12.60 -2.88
C PRO A 430 -44.82 -13.65 -1.85
N ALA A 431 -45.49 -13.65 -0.72
CA ALA A 431 -45.35 -14.57 0.41
C ALA A 431 -45.67 -16.03 0.03
#